data_282e90efd73c069f661ade863e874c6d
#
_entry.id   282e90efd73c069f661ade863e874c6d
#
_cell.length_a   1.000
_cell.length_b   1.000
_cell.length_c   1.000
_cell.angle_alpha   90.00
_cell.angle_beta   90.00
_cell.angle_gamma   90.00
#
_symmetry.space_group_name_H-M   'P 1'
#
loop_
_entity.id
_entity.type
_entity.pdbx_description
1 polymer ?
#
loop_
_entity_poly.entity_id
_entity_poly.type
_entity_poly.pdbx_seq_one_letter_code
_entity_poly.pdbx_strand_id
1 'polypeptide(L)'
;MGNASVEWEKATDLPPENLSNRKQRRLFKKRRADIVLTESEVKAIRIGRRKLRREMRARGIYSKKEFELTASSLGLYFDTNRFWGLILWFFHGRGLWALLGAAALLMLGLFLLSLVSQMRGHFTINMTNDLFREGFTLSQTQDFAAPTTRLFAEPAVDVPCISVMDIDEDVHMVDGQYTTDTYFAYTFYIRNEGQSTVDYAWEVAINSESQKLSDATWFMVFEDDQMQMFAKSNADGEQEALPAFDDTSRGYRKRHLADVAKDAEALYEVVRVTETDAYYRLVPETFQSDSCVTSGTMTQVEPMEVHKYTVVIWLEGDDPDCTDDKIGGHVGAEVNFRLLSE
;
A
#
# COMPACT_ATOMS: atom_id res chain seq x y z
N MET A 1 -12.52 57.35 -32.81
CA MET A 1 -11.86 57.78 -31.56
C MET A 1 -12.59 58.91 -30.82
N GLY A 2 -13.84 59.21 -31.20
CA GLY A 2 -14.57 60.37 -30.70
C GLY A 2 -15.55 60.21 -29.55
N ASN A 3 -15.95 58.99 -29.19
CA ASN A 3 -17.08 58.81 -28.25
C ASN A 3 -16.68 58.46 -26.81
N ALA A 4 -15.42 58.20 -26.50
CA ALA A 4 -15.01 57.85 -25.13
C ALA A 4 -14.99 59.08 -24.21
N SER A 5 -14.86 60.31 -24.75
CA SER A 5 -14.80 61.53 -23.94
C SER A 5 -16.17 62.03 -23.48
N VAL A 6 -17.23 61.73 -24.22
CA VAL A 6 -18.58 62.20 -23.89
C VAL A 6 -19.24 61.42 -22.71
N GLU A 7 -18.86 60.14 -22.57
CA GLU A 7 -19.41 59.33 -21.47
C GLU A 7 -18.76 59.62 -20.10
N TRP A 8 -17.58 60.21 -20.09
CA TRP A 8 -16.87 60.57 -18.87
C TRP A 8 -17.47 61.81 -18.18
N GLU A 9 -18.04 62.72 -18.91
CA GLU A 9 -18.73 63.87 -18.34
C GLU A 9 -19.97 63.48 -17.55
N LYS A 10 -20.68 62.46 -17.96
CA LYS A 10 -21.87 61.95 -17.26
C LYS A 10 -21.51 61.18 -15.96
N ALA A 11 -20.27 60.69 -15.88
CA ALA A 11 -19.82 59.96 -14.69
C ALA A 11 -19.29 60.92 -13.59
N THR A 12 -19.12 62.20 -13.86
CA THR A 12 -18.59 63.20 -12.93
C THR A 12 -19.64 63.83 -12.01
N ASP A 13 -20.94 63.55 -12.20
CA ASP A 13 -21.98 63.85 -11.22
C ASP A 13 -21.91 62.88 -10.03
N LEU A 14 -20.83 62.95 -9.28
CA LEU A 14 -20.68 62.22 -8.03
C LEU A 14 -21.67 62.82 -7.01
N PRO A 15 -22.39 61.94 -6.25
CA PRO A 15 -23.24 62.41 -5.16
C PRO A 15 -22.39 63.12 -4.10
N PRO A 16 -22.97 64.11 -3.40
CA PRO A 16 -22.24 64.92 -2.42
C PRO A 16 -21.57 64.06 -1.37
N GLU A 17 -20.38 64.47 -0.97
CA GLU A 17 -19.42 63.75 -0.08
C GLU A 17 -20.01 63.23 1.25
N ASN A 18 -21.21 63.67 1.65
CA ASN A 18 -21.82 63.40 2.96
C ASN A 18 -22.65 62.09 3.02
N LEU A 19 -22.67 61.28 1.95
CA LEU A 19 -23.47 60.06 1.96
C LEU A 19 -22.63 58.86 2.42
N SER A 20 -23.17 58.08 3.37
CA SER A 20 -22.51 56.82 3.79
C SER A 20 -22.23 55.90 2.57
N ASN A 21 -21.10 55.19 2.61
CA ASN A 21 -20.66 54.25 1.56
C ASN A 21 -21.77 53.30 1.09
N ARG A 22 -22.73 52.99 1.96
CA ARG A 22 -23.88 52.10 1.67
C ARG A 22 -24.95 52.82 0.81
N LYS A 23 -25.21 54.12 1.08
CA LYS A 23 -26.13 54.94 0.28
C LYS A 23 -25.53 55.23 -1.11
N GLN A 24 -24.23 55.54 -1.17
CA GLN A 24 -23.53 55.75 -2.41
C GLN A 24 -23.59 54.47 -3.32
N ARG A 25 -23.35 53.32 -2.74
CA ARG A 25 -23.45 52.03 -3.48
C ARG A 25 -24.89 51.78 -4.03
N ARG A 26 -25.93 52.15 -3.29
CA ARG A 26 -27.32 52.02 -3.74
C ARG A 26 -27.66 52.98 -4.86
N LEU A 27 -27.22 54.24 -4.79
CA LEU A 27 -27.41 55.23 -5.85
C LEU A 27 -26.68 54.82 -7.14
N PHE A 28 -25.44 54.35 -7.03
CA PHE A 28 -24.67 53.86 -8.19
C PHE A 28 -25.29 52.58 -8.79
N LYS A 29 -25.85 51.71 -7.97
CA LYS A 29 -26.54 50.53 -8.46
C LYS A 29 -27.83 50.87 -9.18
N LYS A 30 -28.55 51.92 -8.78
CA LYS A 30 -29.77 52.37 -9.45
C LYS A 30 -29.45 53.04 -10.80
N ARG A 31 -28.41 53.91 -10.88
CA ARG A 31 -27.93 54.49 -12.14
C ARG A 31 -27.40 53.44 -13.14
N ARG A 32 -26.85 52.37 -12.67
CA ARG A 32 -26.36 51.27 -13.52
C ARG A 32 -27.47 50.59 -14.37
N ALA A 33 -28.70 50.60 -13.87
CA ALA A 33 -29.84 50.03 -14.58
C ALA A 33 -30.27 50.83 -15.82
N ASP A 34 -29.86 52.11 -15.89
CA ASP A 34 -30.29 53.01 -16.96
C ASP A 34 -29.24 53.15 -18.09
N ILE A 35 -28.06 52.52 -17.95
CA ILE A 35 -26.98 52.60 -18.94
C ILE A 35 -26.88 51.28 -19.68
N VAL A 36 -27.40 51.20 -20.88
CA VAL A 36 -27.26 50.05 -21.77
C VAL A 36 -26.01 50.28 -22.65
N LEU A 37 -24.90 49.63 -22.28
CA LEU A 37 -23.67 49.64 -23.08
C LEU A 37 -23.68 48.47 -24.07
N THR A 38 -23.28 48.75 -25.30
CA THR A 38 -23.09 47.70 -26.32
C THR A 38 -21.83 46.86 -26.02
N GLU A 39 -21.78 45.61 -26.48
CA GLU A 39 -20.63 44.71 -26.26
C GLU A 39 -19.30 45.28 -26.80
N SER A 40 -19.35 46.08 -27.88
CA SER A 40 -18.20 46.77 -28.44
C SER A 40 -17.66 47.87 -27.52
N GLU A 41 -18.55 48.62 -26.87
CA GLU A 41 -18.19 49.67 -25.90
C GLU A 41 -17.58 49.08 -24.65
N VAL A 42 -18.12 47.96 -24.12
CA VAL A 42 -17.54 47.21 -23.00
C VAL A 42 -16.13 46.71 -23.33
N LYS A 43 -15.88 46.25 -24.55
CA LYS A 43 -14.52 45.83 -24.98
C LYS A 43 -13.57 47.03 -25.11
N ALA A 44 -14.01 48.15 -25.68
CA ALA A 44 -13.19 49.37 -25.77
C ALA A 44 -12.78 49.91 -24.39
N ILE A 45 -13.68 49.88 -23.44
CA ILE A 45 -13.45 50.32 -22.05
C ILE A 45 -12.47 49.37 -21.33
N ARG A 46 -12.53 48.05 -21.55
CA ARG A 46 -11.53 47.09 -21.00
C ARG A 46 -10.10 47.41 -21.48
N ILE A 47 -9.91 47.78 -22.73
CA ILE A 47 -8.59 48.10 -23.27
C ILE A 47 -8.07 49.41 -22.67
N GLY A 48 -8.94 50.37 -22.34
CA GLY A 48 -8.59 51.66 -21.75
C GLY A 48 -8.30 51.64 -20.23
N ARG A 49 -8.30 50.51 -19.54
CA ARG A 49 -8.21 50.40 -18.06
C ARG A 49 -7.04 51.18 -17.41
N ARG A 50 -5.86 51.18 -18.05
CA ARG A 50 -4.70 51.93 -17.54
C ARG A 50 -4.86 53.44 -17.78
N LYS A 51 -5.47 53.81 -18.89
CA LYS A 51 -5.73 55.21 -19.29
C LYS A 51 -6.82 55.78 -18.33
N LEU A 52 -7.87 55.02 -18.09
CA LEU A 52 -8.95 55.31 -17.16
C LEU A 52 -8.42 55.59 -15.75
N ARG A 53 -7.55 54.79 -15.19
CA ARG A 53 -6.94 55.04 -13.87
C ARG A 53 -6.11 56.30 -13.83
N ARG A 54 -5.41 56.67 -14.93
CA ARG A 54 -4.66 57.91 -14.99
C ARG A 54 -5.58 59.11 -15.05
N GLU A 55 -6.65 59.08 -15.80
CA GLU A 55 -7.62 60.15 -15.92
C GLU A 55 -8.39 60.38 -14.61
N MET A 56 -8.79 59.30 -13.93
CA MET A 56 -9.45 59.41 -12.61
C MET A 56 -8.53 60.02 -11.55
N ARG A 57 -7.24 59.63 -11.53
CA ARG A 57 -6.26 60.28 -10.66
C ARG A 57 -6.06 61.75 -10.97
N ALA A 58 -6.07 62.14 -12.25
CA ALA A 58 -6.00 63.51 -12.68
C ALA A 58 -7.21 64.35 -12.24
N ARG A 59 -8.37 63.72 -11.99
CA ARG A 59 -9.60 64.31 -11.47
C ARG A 59 -9.74 64.27 -9.94
N GLY A 60 -8.66 63.85 -9.21
CA GLY A 60 -8.65 63.86 -7.78
C GLY A 60 -9.21 62.60 -7.09
N ILE A 61 -9.51 61.52 -7.87
CA ILE A 61 -9.99 60.24 -7.34
C ILE A 61 -8.79 59.37 -7.03
N TYR A 62 -8.31 59.41 -5.79
CA TYR A 62 -7.10 58.65 -5.36
C TYR A 62 -7.42 57.38 -4.62
N SER A 63 -8.63 57.26 -4.05
CA SER A 63 -9.00 56.12 -3.23
C SER A 63 -9.43 54.93 -4.11
N LYS A 64 -8.94 53.76 -3.76
CA LYS A 64 -9.34 52.51 -4.45
C LYS A 64 -10.85 52.25 -4.34
N LYS A 65 -11.46 52.67 -3.20
CA LYS A 65 -12.88 52.51 -2.94
C LYS A 65 -13.74 53.40 -3.83
N GLU A 66 -13.33 54.68 -4.01
CA GLU A 66 -14.00 55.65 -4.90
C GLU A 66 -13.89 55.21 -6.38
N PHE A 67 -12.72 54.70 -6.75
CA PHE A 67 -12.51 54.17 -8.08
C PHE A 67 -13.44 53.00 -8.37
N GLU A 68 -13.56 52.03 -7.43
CA GLU A 68 -14.44 50.88 -7.59
C GLU A 68 -15.91 51.29 -7.62
N LEU A 69 -16.34 52.26 -6.86
CA LEU A 69 -17.70 52.81 -6.88
C LEU A 69 -18.02 53.46 -8.23
N THR A 70 -17.11 54.29 -8.74
CA THR A 70 -17.25 54.97 -10.02
C THR A 70 -17.25 53.97 -11.20
N ALA A 71 -16.37 53.02 -11.15
CA ALA A 71 -16.32 51.94 -12.18
C ALA A 71 -17.60 51.06 -12.15
N SER A 72 -18.13 50.85 -10.94
CA SER A 72 -19.40 50.12 -10.74
C SER A 72 -20.61 50.89 -11.30
N SER A 73 -20.64 52.23 -11.17
CA SER A 73 -21.71 53.06 -11.71
C SER A 73 -21.76 53.07 -13.24
N LEU A 74 -20.60 52.93 -13.89
CA LEU A 74 -20.47 52.83 -15.33
C LEU A 74 -20.70 51.39 -15.89
N GLY A 75 -21.09 50.46 -15.02
CA GLY A 75 -21.28 49.06 -15.46
C GLY A 75 -19.97 48.30 -15.70
N LEU A 76 -18.84 48.92 -15.39
CA LEU A 76 -17.52 48.35 -15.59
C LEU A 76 -17.13 47.58 -14.33
N TYR A 77 -17.30 46.28 -14.37
CA TYR A 77 -16.80 45.38 -13.29
C TYR A 77 -15.30 45.19 -13.52
N PHE A 78 -14.49 46.02 -12.87
CA PHE A 78 -13.06 45.79 -12.80
C PHE A 78 -12.77 44.94 -11.60
N ASP A 79 -12.51 43.69 -11.85
CA ASP A 79 -11.98 42.78 -10.85
C ASP A 79 -10.56 43.23 -10.52
N THR A 80 -10.41 43.97 -9.44
CA THR A 80 -9.13 44.55 -9.00
C THR A 80 -8.23 43.52 -8.32
N ASN A 81 -8.74 42.36 -7.99
CA ASN A 81 -7.99 41.23 -7.46
C ASN A 81 -7.76 40.18 -8.55
N ARG A 82 -6.52 40.10 -9.05
CA ARG A 82 -6.10 39.01 -9.95
C ARG A 82 -6.46 37.62 -9.42
N PHE A 83 -6.49 37.49 -8.10
CA PHE A 83 -6.83 36.24 -7.41
C PHE A 83 -8.32 35.89 -7.54
N TRP A 84 -9.22 36.85 -7.36
CA TRP A 84 -10.66 36.63 -7.55
C TRP A 84 -11.02 36.46 -9.04
N GLY A 85 -10.33 37.11 -9.93
CA GLY A 85 -10.52 36.93 -11.37
C GLY A 85 -10.10 35.54 -11.85
N LEU A 86 -9.03 34.98 -11.29
CA LEU A 86 -8.61 33.59 -11.50
C LEU A 86 -9.64 32.60 -10.94
N ILE A 87 -10.12 32.84 -9.69
CA ILE A 87 -11.12 31.99 -9.06
C ILE A 87 -12.44 32.00 -9.86
N LEU A 88 -12.92 33.18 -10.26
CA LEU A 88 -14.13 33.29 -11.08
C LEU A 88 -13.95 32.66 -12.48
N TRP A 89 -12.76 32.82 -13.08
CA TRP A 89 -12.44 32.13 -14.34
C TRP A 89 -12.42 30.61 -14.18
N PHE A 90 -11.92 30.12 -13.06
CA PHE A 90 -11.95 28.70 -12.71
C PHE A 90 -13.39 28.17 -12.52
N PHE A 91 -14.25 28.95 -11.87
CA PHE A 91 -15.64 28.51 -11.61
C PHE A 91 -16.61 28.77 -12.78
N HIS A 92 -16.24 29.63 -13.77
CA HIS A 92 -17.07 29.91 -14.93
C HIS A 92 -16.45 29.29 -16.20
N GLY A 93 -16.76 28.03 -16.48
CA GLY A 93 -16.45 27.41 -17.74
C GLY A 93 -15.44 26.25 -17.67
N ARG A 94 -14.56 26.18 -18.67
CA ARG A 94 -13.62 25.06 -18.87
C ARG A 94 -12.65 24.80 -17.70
N GLY A 95 -12.39 25.78 -16.85
CA GLY A 95 -11.53 25.65 -15.67
C GLY A 95 -12.08 24.72 -14.59
N LEU A 96 -13.40 24.73 -14.37
CA LEU A 96 -14.05 23.80 -13.44
C LEU A 96 -13.90 22.34 -13.90
N TRP A 97 -14.11 22.10 -15.20
CA TRP A 97 -13.96 20.76 -15.78
C TRP A 97 -12.50 20.26 -15.73
N ALA A 98 -11.54 21.16 -15.95
CA ALA A 98 -10.12 20.84 -15.82
C ALA A 98 -9.74 20.48 -14.37
N LEU A 99 -10.27 21.20 -13.38
CA LEU A 99 -10.06 20.93 -11.96
C LEU A 99 -10.70 19.60 -11.53
N LEU A 100 -11.95 19.34 -11.96
CA LEU A 100 -12.62 18.06 -11.71
C LEU A 100 -11.88 16.91 -12.38
N GLY A 101 -11.38 17.09 -13.59
CA GLY A 101 -10.57 16.09 -14.29
C GLY A 101 -9.25 15.80 -13.57
N ALA A 102 -8.55 16.84 -13.11
CA ALA A 102 -7.33 16.69 -12.31
C ALA A 102 -7.58 16.00 -10.96
N ALA A 103 -8.68 16.35 -10.28
CA ALA A 103 -9.09 15.70 -9.04
C ALA A 103 -9.44 14.22 -9.26
N ALA A 104 -10.15 13.91 -10.34
CA ALA A 104 -10.49 12.52 -10.71
C ALA A 104 -9.23 11.69 -11.02
N LEU A 105 -8.27 12.26 -11.76
CA LEU A 105 -6.99 11.60 -12.04
C LEU A 105 -6.17 11.37 -10.76
N LEU A 106 -6.15 12.33 -9.84
CA LEU A 106 -5.48 12.20 -8.55
C LEU A 106 -6.14 11.12 -7.69
N MET A 107 -7.47 11.09 -7.63
CA MET A 107 -8.22 10.04 -6.93
C MET A 107 -7.98 8.66 -7.54
N LEU A 108 -7.95 8.56 -8.88
CA LEU A 108 -7.61 7.32 -9.57
C LEU A 108 -6.18 6.88 -9.26
N GLY A 109 -5.23 7.81 -9.25
CA GLY A 109 -3.83 7.52 -8.88
C GLY A 109 -3.70 7.03 -7.43
N LEU A 110 -4.38 7.67 -6.49
CA LEU A 110 -4.42 7.24 -5.08
C LEU A 110 -5.12 5.88 -4.93
N PHE A 111 -6.18 5.63 -5.69
CA PHE A 111 -6.87 4.34 -5.70
C PHE A 111 -5.97 3.22 -6.23
N LEU A 112 -5.25 3.46 -7.34
CA LEU A 112 -4.28 2.51 -7.87
C LEU A 112 -3.10 2.26 -6.90
N LEU A 113 -2.59 3.31 -6.25
CA LEU A 113 -1.59 3.19 -5.19
C LEU A 113 -2.10 2.38 -4.00
N SER A 114 -3.36 2.58 -3.60
CA SER A 114 -4.00 1.80 -2.53
C SER A 114 -4.14 0.33 -2.91
N LEU A 115 -4.54 0.02 -4.15
CA LEU A 115 -4.60 -1.37 -4.64
C LEU A 115 -3.21 -2.03 -4.62
N VAL A 116 -2.18 -1.33 -5.10
CA VAL A 116 -0.80 -1.85 -5.08
C VAL A 116 -0.29 -2.01 -3.65
N SER A 117 -0.66 -1.10 -2.73
CA SER A 117 -0.30 -1.20 -1.32
C SER A 117 -0.99 -2.37 -0.62
N GLN A 118 -2.25 -2.65 -0.96
CA GLN A 118 -2.98 -3.80 -0.43
C GLN A 118 -2.41 -5.15 -0.92
N MET A 119 -1.75 -5.16 -2.08
CA MET A 119 -1.09 -6.36 -2.61
C MET A 119 0.30 -6.62 -2.00
N ARG A 120 0.87 -5.65 -1.30
CA ARG A 120 2.16 -5.77 -0.62
C ARG A 120 1.94 -6.27 0.81
N GLY A 121 2.65 -7.34 1.19
CA GLY A 121 2.56 -7.92 2.52
C GLY A 121 1.54 -9.04 2.68
N HIS A 122 0.85 -9.47 1.61
CA HIS A 122 0.02 -10.66 1.62
C HIS A 122 0.85 -11.89 1.28
N PHE A 123 0.59 -12.98 1.97
CA PHE A 123 1.10 -14.26 1.57
C PHE A 123 0.37 -14.73 0.32
N THR A 124 1.11 -15.08 -0.72
CA THR A 124 0.54 -15.53 -1.99
C THR A 124 1.19 -16.83 -2.45
N ILE A 125 0.39 -17.69 -3.04
CA ILE A 125 0.89 -18.90 -3.70
C ILE A 125 0.59 -18.78 -5.19
N ASN A 126 1.62 -18.82 -5.99
CA ASN A 126 1.56 -18.57 -7.42
C ASN A 126 2.07 -19.76 -8.21
N MET A 127 1.48 -19.96 -9.37
CA MET A 127 1.94 -20.95 -10.35
C MET A 127 2.20 -20.26 -11.67
N THR A 128 3.28 -20.63 -12.35
CA THR A 128 3.57 -20.12 -13.70
C THR A 128 2.57 -20.66 -14.72
N ASN A 129 2.33 -19.88 -15.79
CA ASN A 129 1.44 -20.28 -16.86
C ASN A 129 1.89 -21.56 -17.57
N ASP A 130 3.19 -21.83 -17.62
CA ASP A 130 3.73 -23.01 -18.28
C ASP A 130 3.41 -24.27 -17.47
N LEU A 131 3.56 -24.22 -16.15
CA LEU A 131 3.16 -25.33 -15.26
C LEU A 131 1.64 -25.56 -15.29
N PHE A 132 0.84 -24.49 -15.33
CA PHE A 132 -0.61 -24.62 -15.52
C PHE A 132 -1.00 -25.27 -16.84
N ARG A 133 -0.29 -24.99 -17.94
CA ARG A 133 -0.54 -25.63 -19.26
C ARG A 133 -0.24 -27.12 -19.27
N GLU A 134 0.70 -27.57 -18.43
CA GLU A 134 0.96 -29.00 -18.22
C GLU A 134 -0.15 -29.67 -17.38
N GLY A 135 -1.09 -28.91 -16.82
CA GLY A 135 -2.26 -29.44 -16.14
C GLY A 135 -2.19 -29.33 -14.62
N PHE A 136 -1.22 -28.61 -14.05
CA PHE A 136 -1.16 -28.45 -12.60
C PHE A 136 -2.21 -27.47 -12.09
N THR A 137 -2.75 -27.77 -10.91
CA THR A 137 -3.71 -26.91 -10.20
C THR A 137 -3.36 -26.83 -8.71
N LEU A 138 -3.72 -25.68 -8.11
CA LEU A 138 -3.59 -25.44 -6.66
C LEU A 138 -4.97 -25.53 -5.99
N SER A 139 -5.00 -25.96 -4.74
CA SER A 139 -6.20 -25.95 -3.90
C SER A 139 -5.87 -25.67 -2.44
N GLN A 140 -6.83 -25.09 -1.72
CA GLN A 140 -6.78 -24.95 -0.27
C GLN A 140 -7.19 -26.21 0.48
N THR A 141 -7.83 -27.16 -0.20
CA THR A 141 -8.35 -28.39 0.37
C THR A 141 -7.92 -29.60 -0.45
N GLN A 142 -7.73 -30.71 0.21
CA GLN A 142 -7.25 -31.94 -0.41
C GLN A 142 -8.21 -32.49 -1.48
N ASP A 143 -9.49 -32.21 -1.38
CA ASP A 143 -10.51 -32.64 -2.33
C ASP A 143 -10.54 -31.85 -3.65
N PHE A 144 -9.76 -30.77 -3.72
CA PHE A 144 -9.75 -29.86 -4.88
C PHE A 144 -11.13 -29.35 -5.28
N ALA A 145 -11.96 -29.01 -4.29
CA ALA A 145 -13.30 -28.50 -4.54
C ALA A 145 -13.31 -27.17 -5.33
N ALA A 146 -12.25 -26.37 -5.23
CA ALA A 146 -12.08 -25.11 -5.93
C ALA A 146 -10.64 -24.95 -6.47
N PRO A 147 -10.26 -25.69 -7.54
CA PRO A 147 -8.91 -25.60 -8.09
C PRO A 147 -8.65 -24.22 -8.71
N THR A 148 -7.43 -23.73 -8.55
CA THR A 148 -7.00 -22.42 -9.00
C THR A 148 -5.54 -22.43 -9.43
N THR A 149 -5.06 -21.33 -10.02
CA THR A 149 -3.64 -21.09 -10.32
C THR A 149 -2.96 -20.16 -9.34
N ARG A 150 -3.73 -19.58 -8.42
CA ARG A 150 -3.23 -18.62 -7.42
C ARG A 150 -4.08 -18.68 -6.17
N LEU A 151 -3.43 -18.69 -5.02
CA LEU A 151 -4.07 -18.59 -3.72
C LEU A 151 -3.58 -17.33 -3.00
N PHE A 152 -4.43 -16.78 -2.16
CA PHE A 152 -4.16 -15.59 -1.35
C PHE A 152 -4.53 -15.88 0.09
N ALA A 153 -3.77 -15.32 0.99
CA ALA A 153 -4.05 -15.34 2.41
C ALA A 153 -4.28 -13.93 2.96
N GLU A 154 -5.10 -13.84 4.00
CA GLU A 154 -5.23 -12.61 4.77
C GLU A 154 -3.96 -12.41 5.63
N PRO A 155 -3.44 -11.16 5.74
CA PRO A 155 -2.27 -10.90 6.54
C PRO A 155 -2.55 -11.13 8.03
N ALA A 156 -1.58 -11.68 8.76
CA ALA A 156 -1.56 -11.61 10.21
C ALA A 156 -1.17 -10.18 10.64
N VAL A 157 -1.86 -9.64 11.62
CA VAL A 157 -1.67 -8.26 12.09
C VAL A 157 -1.31 -8.25 13.56
N ASP A 158 -0.38 -7.38 13.96
CA ASP A 158 0.05 -7.21 15.36
C ASP A 158 0.57 -8.51 16.01
N VAL A 159 1.30 -9.31 15.24
CA VAL A 159 1.88 -10.58 15.69
C VAL A 159 2.99 -10.30 16.72
N PRO A 160 2.91 -10.87 17.94
CA PRO A 160 3.97 -10.75 18.93
C PRO A 160 5.16 -11.67 18.60
N CYS A 161 6.32 -11.42 19.21
CA CYS A 161 7.39 -12.40 19.25
C CYS A 161 6.99 -13.57 20.13
N ILE A 162 7.07 -14.78 19.61
CA ILE A 162 6.74 -16.04 20.30
C ILE A 162 7.90 -17.02 20.19
N SER A 163 7.90 -18.05 20.98
CA SER A 163 8.80 -19.16 20.77
C SER A 163 8.20 -20.16 19.77
N VAL A 164 9.05 -20.83 19.02
CA VAL A 164 8.65 -21.98 18.18
C VAL A 164 7.85 -23.04 18.98
N MET A 165 8.01 -23.06 20.32
CA MET A 165 7.26 -23.95 21.21
C MET A 165 5.79 -23.59 21.37
N ASP A 166 5.42 -22.35 21.06
CA ASP A 166 4.04 -21.85 21.14
C ASP A 166 3.25 -22.18 19.85
N ILE A 167 3.90 -22.75 18.83
CA ILE A 167 3.26 -23.20 17.60
C ILE A 167 2.65 -24.60 17.81
N ASP A 168 1.39 -24.76 17.39
CA ASP A 168 0.69 -26.02 17.47
C ASP A 168 1.41 -27.12 16.66
N GLU A 169 1.63 -28.28 17.25
CA GLU A 169 2.30 -29.40 16.58
C GLU A 169 1.52 -29.89 15.35
N ASP A 170 0.19 -29.81 15.40
CA ASP A 170 -0.73 -30.25 14.34
C ASP A 170 -1.07 -29.12 13.32
N VAL A 171 -0.33 -28.00 13.32
CA VAL A 171 -0.60 -26.86 12.45
C VAL A 171 -0.69 -27.24 10.97
N HIS A 172 0.10 -28.22 10.54
CA HIS A 172 0.13 -28.73 9.18
C HIS A 172 -1.07 -29.62 8.82
N MET A 173 -1.91 -30.01 9.81
CA MET A 173 -3.12 -30.81 9.60
C MET A 173 -4.37 -29.96 9.29
N VAL A 174 -4.27 -28.63 9.37
CA VAL A 174 -5.39 -27.73 9.11
C VAL A 174 -5.32 -27.23 7.68
N ASP A 175 -6.36 -27.49 6.90
CA ASP A 175 -6.45 -27.07 5.50
C ASP A 175 -6.65 -25.54 5.37
N GLY A 176 -6.03 -24.95 4.35
CA GLY A 176 -6.14 -23.53 4.04
C GLY A 176 -5.40 -22.64 5.03
N GLN A 177 -5.90 -21.43 5.20
CA GLN A 177 -5.31 -20.47 6.13
C GLN A 177 -5.70 -20.77 7.58
N TYR A 178 -4.70 -20.92 8.42
CA TYR A 178 -4.82 -20.96 9.86
C TYR A 178 -3.95 -19.86 10.46
N THR A 179 -4.59 -18.75 10.79
CA THR A 179 -3.92 -17.60 11.39
C THR A 179 -4.39 -17.43 12.81
N THR A 180 -3.45 -17.40 13.73
CA THR A 180 -3.67 -17.08 15.14
C THR A 180 -3.27 -15.63 15.42
N ASP A 181 -3.44 -15.19 16.66
CA ASP A 181 -2.92 -13.88 17.10
C ASP A 181 -1.39 -13.88 17.25
N THR A 182 -0.72 -15.02 17.06
CA THR A 182 0.71 -15.21 17.36
C THR A 182 1.54 -15.65 16.17
N TYR A 183 0.98 -16.36 15.21
CA TYR A 183 1.66 -16.80 14.00
C TYR A 183 0.70 -16.95 12.82
N PHE A 184 1.25 -17.00 11.65
CA PHE A 184 0.56 -17.27 10.39
C PHE A 184 0.87 -18.68 9.93
N ALA A 185 -0.12 -19.43 9.46
CA ALA A 185 0.08 -20.72 8.79
C ALA A 185 -0.86 -20.84 7.59
N TYR A 186 -0.39 -21.52 6.56
CA TYR A 186 -1.18 -21.79 5.37
C TYR A 186 -0.83 -23.15 4.78
N THR A 187 -1.84 -24.03 4.75
CA THR A 187 -1.74 -25.35 4.11
C THR A 187 -2.43 -25.31 2.75
N PHE A 188 -1.79 -25.84 1.74
CA PHE A 188 -2.33 -25.93 0.40
C PHE A 188 -1.81 -27.18 -0.33
N TYR A 189 -2.43 -27.48 -1.45
CA TYR A 189 -2.17 -28.66 -2.24
C TYR A 189 -1.91 -28.28 -3.68
N ILE A 190 -0.99 -29.02 -4.32
CA ILE A 190 -0.74 -28.97 -5.76
C ILE A 190 -1.01 -30.33 -6.35
N ARG A 191 -1.71 -30.41 -7.48
CA ARG A 191 -2.05 -31.65 -8.17
C ARG A 191 -1.71 -31.55 -9.65
N ASN A 192 -1.17 -32.64 -10.19
CA ASN A 192 -1.02 -32.82 -11.62
C ASN A 192 -2.32 -33.37 -12.22
N GLU A 193 -3.17 -32.54 -12.82
CA GLU A 193 -4.39 -32.93 -13.56
C GLU A 193 -4.09 -33.19 -15.03
N GLY A 194 -2.82 -33.09 -15.44
CA GLY A 194 -2.36 -33.40 -16.80
C GLY A 194 -2.37 -34.90 -17.12
N GLN A 195 -1.85 -35.23 -18.28
CA GLN A 195 -1.78 -36.61 -18.76
C GLN A 195 -0.35 -37.17 -18.80
N SER A 196 0.62 -36.36 -18.49
CA SER A 196 2.05 -36.66 -18.51
C SER A 196 2.69 -36.49 -17.15
N THR A 197 3.75 -37.22 -16.89
CA THR A 197 4.63 -37.04 -15.75
C THR A 197 5.45 -35.77 -15.97
N VAL A 198 5.51 -34.89 -14.99
CA VAL A 198 6.12 -33.58 -15.11
C VAL A 198 6.94 -33.26 -13.85
N ASP A 199 8.06 -32.57 -14.08
CA ASP A 199 8.91 -32.06 -13.00
C ASP A 199 8.60 -30.61 -12.74
N TYR A 200 8.55 -30.20 -11.46
CA TYR A 200 8.42 -28.78 -11.09
C TYR A 200 9.42 -28.38 -10.03
N ALA A 201 9.72 -27.08 -10.01
CA ALA A 201 10.46 -26.46 -8.94
C ALA A 201 9.53 -25.52 -8.16
N TRP A 202 9.80 -25.39 -6.87
CA TRP A 202 9.11 -24.46 -5.98
C TRP A 202 10.11 -23.64 -5.17
N GLU A 203 9.68 -22.47 -4.71
CA GLU A 203 10.47 -21.62 -3.85
C GLU A 203 9.55 -20.87 -2.87
N VAL A 204 10.03 -20.68 -1.66
CA VAL A 204 9.44 -19.74 -0.68
C VAL A 204 10.30 -18.49 -0.68
N ALA A 205 9.72 -17.36 -1.07
CA ALA A 205 10.44 -16.11 -1.23
C ALA A 205 9.83 -14.99 -0.40
N ILE A 206 10.66 -14.02 0.01
CA ILE A 206 10.23 -12.77 0.63
C ILE A 206 10.08 -11.74 -0.49
N ASN A 207 8.85 -11.26 -0.71
CA ASN A 207 8.54 -10.31 -1.77
C ASN A 207 8.52 -8.85 -1.31
N SER A 208 8.39 -8.62 -0.02
CA SER A 208 8.43 -7.28 0.58
C SER A 208 8.79 -7.32 2.06
N GLU A 209 9.53 -6.35 2.52
CA GLU A 209 9.81 -6.17 3.94
C GLU A 209 9.97 -4.70 4.32
N SER A 210 9.80 -4.38 5.59
CA SER A 210 10.20 -3.12 6.19
C SER A 210 10.83 -3.34 7.56
N GLN A 211 11.68 -2.39 7.98
CA GLN A 211 12.40 -2.44 9.26
C GLN A 211 13.25 -3.71 9.44
N LYS A 212 13.62 -4.36 8.33
CA LYS A 212 14.36 -5.63 8.36
C LYS A 212 13.69 -6.67 9.26
N LEU A 213 12.35 -6.76 9.19
CA LEU A 213 11.61 -7.69 10.02
C LEU A 213 11.94 -9.14 9.68
N SER A 214 12.41 -9.40 8.43
CA SER A 214 12.86 -10.73 8.01
C SER A 214 14.01 -11.27 8.84
N ASP A 215 14.81 -10.40 9.49
CA ASP A 215 15.94 -10.85 10.32
C ASP A 215 15.45 -11.65 11.55
N ALA A 216 14.27 -11.30 12.11
CA ALA A 216 13.65 -12.00 13.24
C ALA A 216 12.47 -12.91 12.83
N THR A 217 12.21 -13.04 11.51
CA THR A 217 11.12 -13.86 11.00
C THR A 217 11.62 -15.25 10.65
N TRP A 218 11.02 -16.23 11.27
CA TRP A 218 11.33 -17.62 11.00
C TRP A 218 10.23 -18.27 10.18
N PHE A 219 10.62 -19.27 9.42
CA PHE A 219 9.75 -20.04 8.56
C PHE A 219 9.85 -21.52 8.88
N MET A 220 8.70 -22.19 8.95
CA MET A 220 8.64 -23.64 8.96
C MET A 220 7.87 -24.06 7.71
N VAL A 221 8.50 -24.93 6.93
CA VAL A 221 7.94 -25.44 5.68
C VAL A 221 7.77 -26.93 5.81
N PHE A 222 6.55 -27.39 5.56
CA PHE A 222 6.26 -28.80 5.42
C PHE A 222 6.07 -29.10 3.94
N GLU A 223 6.80 -30.05 3.44
CA GLU A 223 6.62 -30.67 2.14
C GLU A 223 6.13 -32.10 2.40
N ASP A 224 4.86 -32.34 2.09
CA ASP A 224 4.10 -33.48 2.57
C ASP A 224 4.15 -33.55 4.11
N ASP A 225 4.80 -34.55 4.71
CA ASP A 225 4.95 -34.66 6.15
C ASP A 225 6.38 -34.35 6.65
N GLN A 226 7.25 -33.86 5.76
CA GLN A 226 8.63 -33.49 6.12
C GLN A 226 8.73 -32.01 6.48
N MET A 227 9.13 -31.74 7.72
CA MET A 227 9.29 -30.39 8.25
C MET A 227 10.73 -29.92 8.09
N GLN A 228 10.90 -28.71 7.63
CA GLN A 228 12.16 -27.96 7.66
C GLN A 228 11.92 -26.58 8.25
N MET A 229 12.90 -26.03 8.94
CA MET A 229 12.80 -24.74 9.59
C MET A 229 13.94 -23.84 9.13
N PHE A 230 13.62 -22.57 8.88
CA PHE A 230 14.53 -21.61 8.28
C PHE A 230 14.54 -20.29 9.06
N ALA A 231 15.74 -19.72 9.23
CA ALA A 231 15.96 -18.39 9.75
C ALA A 231 17.00 -17.67 8.87
N LYS A 232 16.97 -16.35 8.88
CA LYS A 232 17.99 -15.57 8.20
C LYS A 232 19.33 -15.73 8.93
N SER A 233 20.46 -15.63 8.21
CA SER A 233 21.77 -15.59 8.83
C SER A 233 21.92 -14.35 9.71
N ASN A 234 22.70 -14.51 10.78
CA ASN A 234 23.06 -13.38 11.65
C ASN A 234 23.88 -12.30 10.90
N ALA A 235 24.21 -11.20 11.59
CA ALA A 235 24.98 -10.09 11.03
C ALA A 235 26.37 -10.48 10.50
N ASP A 236 26.92 -11.60 10.96
CA ASP A 236 28.24 -12.13 10.53
C ASP A 236 28.10 -13.09 9.33
N GLY A 237 26.87 -13.37 8.87
CA GLY A 237 26.57 -14.30 7.77
C GLY A 237 26.62 -15.77 8.17
N GLU A 238 26.62 -16.06 9.46
CA GLU A 238 26.57 -17.41 10.01
C GLU A 238 25.12 -17.80 10.35
N GLN A 239 24.90 -19.09 10.60
CA GLN A 239 23.62 -19.60 11.08
C GLN A 239 23.22 -18.87 12.37
N GLU A 240 21.93 -18.54 12.50
CA GLU A 240 21.44 -17.86 13.70
C GLU A 240 21.73 -18.66 14.97
N ALA A 241 22.41 -18.02 15.91
CA ALA A 241 22.80 -18.62 17.17
C ALA A 241 21.75 -18.32 18.23
N LEU A 242 20.91 -19.30 18.52
CA LEU A 242 20.00 -19.20 19.65
C LEU A 242 20.76 -19.13 20.98
N PRO A 243 20.22 -18.40 21.98
CA PRO A 243 20.86 -18.28 23.27
C PRO A 243 21.11 -19.64 23.91
N ALA A 244 22.16 -19.71 24.73
CA ALA A 244 22.47 -20.94 25.46
C ALA A 244 21.31 -21.34 26.36
N PHE A 245 21.10 -22.67 26.49
CA PHE A 245 20.04 -23.22 27.34
C PHE A 245 20.21 -22.76 28.79
N ASP A 246 19.15 -22.18 29.32
CA ASP A 246 18.97 -22.07 30.77
C ASP A 246 17.59 -22.61 31.16
N ASP A 247 17.39 -22.90 32.47
CA ASP A 247 16.13 -23.49 32.93
C ASP A 247 14.90 -22.56 32.79
N THR A 248 15.08 -21.31 32.37
CA THR A 248 14.03 -20.31 32.13
C THR A 248 13.73 -20.12 30.66
N SER A 249 14.56 -20.64 29.77
CA SER A 249 14.42 -20.52 28.34
C SER A 249 13.20 -21.28 27.82
N ARG A 250 12.40 -20.63 26.97
CA ARG A 250 11.18 -21.21 26.39
C ARG A 250 11.44 -21.98 25.09
N GLY A 251 12.56 -21.79 24.44
CA GLY A 251 12.91 -22.36 23.15
C GLY A 251 13.31 -23.84 23.13
N TYR A 252 12.93 -24.61 24.13
CA TYR A 252 13.36 -26.01 24.27
C TYR A 252 12.17 -26.95 24.46
N ARG A 253 12.14 -28.04 23.70
CA ARG A 253 11.20 -29.14 23.91
C ARG A 253 11.76 -30.16 24.84
N LYS A 254 10.99 -30.49 25.86
CA LYS A 254 11.21 -31.61 26.77
C LYS A 254 10.50 -32.83 26.23
N ARG A 255 11.24 -33.91 25.94
CA ARG A 255 10.67 -35.20 25.54
C ARG A 255 11.21 -36.32 26.43
N HIS A 256 10.40 -37.34 26.65
CA HIS A 256 10.86 -38.54 27.33
C HIS A 256 11.88 -39.27 26.48
N LEU A 257 12.96 -39.77 27.06
CA LEU A 257 14.04 -40.45 26.35
C LEU A 257 13.58 -41.60 25.43
N ALA A 258 12.47 -42.25 25.80
CA ALA A 258 11.88 -43.35 25.02
C ALA A 258 11.27 -42.88 23.68
N ASP A 259 10.90 -41.60 23.56
CA ASP A 259 10.23 -41.04 22.40
C ASP A 259 11.24 -40.38 21.45
N VAL A 260 12.45 -40.14 21.91
CA VAL A 260 13.53 -39.45 21.16
C VAL A 260 14.07 -40.24 19.99
N ALA A 261 14.09 -41.57 20.11
CA ALA A 261 14.79 -42.44 19.15
C ALA A 261 14.05 -42.57 17.78
N LYS A 262 12.92 -41.89 17.59
CA LYS A 262 12.04 -42.07 16.42
C LYS A 262 12.04 -40.91 15.44
N ASP A 263 12.50 -39.73 15.85
CA ASP A 263 12.34 -38.53 15.03
C ASP A 263 13.70 -37.96 14.57
N ALA A 264 13.74 -37.58 13.33
CA ALA A 264 14.89 -37.16 12.55
C ALA A 264 15.96 -36.33 13.31
N GLU A 265 17.18 -36.86 13.35
CA GLU A 265 18.35 -36.32 14.02
C GLU A 265 18.81 -34.94 13.45
N ALA A 266 18.32 -34.52 12.27
CA ALA A 266 18.81 -33.35 11.55
C ALA A 266 18.22 -32.01 12.04
N LEU A 267 17.05 -32.01 12.66
CA LEU A 267 16.32 -30.78 13.02
C LEU A 267 16.47 -30.41 14.49
N TYR A 268 17.00 -31.32 15.31
CA TYR A 268 17.04 -31.15 16.76
C TYR A 268 18.46 -31.31 17.31
N GLU A 269 18.94 -30.32 18.01
CA GLU A 269 20.14 -30.45 18.83
C GLU A 269 19.73 -30.85 20.26
N VAL A 270 20.32 -31.93 20.79
CA VAL A 270 20.15 -32.33 22.18
C VAL A 270 21.04 -31.47 23.07
N VAL A 271 20.46 -30.55 23.80
CA VAL A 271 21.22 -29.61 24.66
C VAL A 271 21.39 -30.10 26.10
N ARG A 272 20.47 -30.94 26.59
CA ARG A 272 20.54 -31.52 27.93
C ARG A 272 19.84 -32.86 28.00
N VAL A 273 20.39 -33.80 28.71
CA VAL A 273 19.78 -35.11 29.02
C VAL A 273 19.74 -35.26 30.52
N THR A 274 18.56 -35.66 31.04
CA THR A 274 18.35 -36.08 32.44
C THR A 274 18.14 -37.59 32.48
N GLU A 275 17.85 -38.16 33.67
CA GLU A 275 17.60 -39.59 33.80
C GLU A 275 16.36 -40.07 33.01
N THR A 276 15.37 -39.19 32.81
CA THR A 276 14.08 -39.53 32.20
C THR A 276 13.79 -38.73 30.90
N ASP A 277 14.36 -37.55 30.76
CA ASP A 277 13.97 -36.62 29.75
C ASP A 277 15.19 -36.07 29.01
N ALA A 278 15.00 -35.76 27.74
CA ALA A 278 15.94 -34.96 26.93
C ALA A 278 15.30 -33.63 26.55
N TYR A 279 16.13 -32.61 26.51
CA TYR A 279 15.76 -31.25 26.05
C TYR A 279 16.40 -31.01 24.71
N TYR A 280 15.57 -30.60 23.76
CA TYR A 280 15.98 -30.34 22.40
C TYR A 280 15.83 -28.88 22.06
N ARG A 281 16.69 -28.44 21.19
CA ARG A 281 16.59 -27.17 20.48
C ARG A 281 16.38 -27.47 19.01
N LEU A 282 15.43 -26.77 18.39
CA LEU A 282 15.28 -26.75 16.95
C LEU A 282 16.38 -25.87 16.36
N VAL A 283 17.09 -26.37 15.35
CA VAL A 283 18.14 -25.62 14.66
C VAL A 283 17.62 -25.26 13.28
N PRO A 284 17.44 -23.95 12.96
CA PRO A 284 16.98 -23.55 11.66
C PRO A 284 18.10 -23.68 10.63
N GLU A 285 17.74 -23.99 9.40
CA GLU A 285 18.63 -23.79 8.25
C GLU A 285 18.66 -22.31 7.88
N THR A 286 19.79 -21.87 7.30
CA THR A 286 19.93 -20.49 6.85
C THR A 286 19.17 -20.30 5.54
N PHE A 287 18.53 -19.13 5.36
CA PHE A 287 17.93 -18.75 4.09
C PHE A 287 18.93 -18.90 2.94
N GLN A 288 18.47 -19.34 1.81
CA GLN A 288 19.31 -19.48 0.60
C GLN A 288 19.81 -18.12 0.08
N SER A 289 19.05 -17.05 0.30
CA SER A 289 19.45 -15.66 0.04
C SER A 289 18.56 -14.70 0.84
N ASP A 290 18.86 -13.39 0.81
CA ASP A 290 18.05 -12.35 1.47
C ASP A 290 16.58 -12.35 1.04
N SER A 291 16.26 -12.82 -0.14
CA SER A 291 14.89 -12.87 -0.68
C SER A 291 14.35 -14.27 -0.92
N CYS A 292 15.15 -15.31 -0.73
CA CYS A 292 14.73 -16.70 -0.89
C CYS A 292 14.97 -17.46 0.40
N VAL A 293 13.88 -17.87 1.04
CA VAL A 293 13.91 -18.67 2.25
C VAL A 293 14.44 -20.07 1.92
N THR A 294 13.78 -20.76 1.02
CA THR A 294 14.12 -22.10 0.58
C THR A 294 13.54 -22.41 -0.80
N SER A 295 14.08 -23.39 -1.47
CA SER A 295 13.57 -23.89 -2.73
C SER A 295 13.80 -25.38 -2.88
N GLY A 296 12.93 -26.04 -3.61
CA GLY A 296 13.00 -27.46 -3.88
C GLY A 296 12.55 -27.82 -5.29
N THR A 297 12.69 -29.10 -5.60
CA THR A 297 12.25 -29.68 -6.89
C THR A 297 11.54 -30.99 -6.64
N MET A 298 10.37 -31.15 -7.28
CA MET A 298 9.68 -32.43 -7.38
C MET A 298 9.86 -32.99 -8.74
N THR A 299 10.29 -34.23 -8.81
CA THR A 299 10.55 -34.92 -10.07
C THR A 299 9.60 -36.09 -10.25
N GLN A 300 9.25 -36.37 -11.51
CA GLN A 300 8.40 -37.50 -11.89
C GLN A 300 7.01 -37.52 -11.25
N VAL A 301 6.40 -36.30 -11.11
CA VAL A 301 5.04 -36.15 -10.55
C VAL A 301 4.05 -36.75 -11.55
N GLU A 302 3.43 -37.85 -11.14
CA GLU A 302 2.50 -38.62 -12.00
C GLU A 302 1.13 -37.89 -12.15
N PRO A 303 0.36 -38.21 -13.20
CA PRO A 303 -1.01 -37.77 -13.31
C PRO A 303 -1.86 -38.10 -12.07
N MET A 304 -2.60 -37.14 -11.57
CA MET A 304 -3.44 -37.18 -10.37
C MET A 304 -2.66 -37.26 -9.06
N GLU A 305 -1.35 -37.19 -9.07
CA GLU A 305 -0.54 -37.08 -7.83
C GLU A 305 -0.72 -35.74 -7.18
N VAL A 306 -0.76 -35.76 -5.83
CA VAL A 306 -1.03 -34.60 -4.99
C VAL A 306 0.12 -34.43 -4.00
N HIS A 307 0.66 -33.26 -3.92
CA HIS A 307 1.62 -32.84 -2.89
C HIS A 307 1.02 -31.79 -1.99
N LYS A 308 1.30 -31.89 -0.70
CA LYS A 308 0.83 -31.00 0.34
C LYS A 308 1.97 -30.12 0.83
N TYR A 309 1.72 -28.83 0.92
CA TYR A 309 2.64 -27.85 1.47
C TYR A 309 1.99 -27.10 2.60
N THR A 310 2.74 -26.89 3.69
CA THR A 310 2.35 -25.97 4.75
C THR A 310 3.49 -25.01 5.02
N VAL A 311 3.20 -23.71 5.03
CA VAL A 311 4.14 -22.66 5.40
C VAL A 311 3.65 -22.01 6.68
N VAL A 312 4.49 -22.02 7.72
CA VAL A 312 4.25 -21.34 8.99
C VAL A 312 5.27 -20.19 9.10
N ILE A 313 4.80 -19.02 9.50
CA ILE A 313 5.61 -17.80 9.63
C ILE A 313 5.34 -17.18 11.00
N TRP A 314 6.41 -16.89 11.74
CA TRP A 314 6.31 -16.24 13.04
C TRP A 314 7.54 -15.35 13.31
N LEU A 315 7.45 -14.56 14.36
CA LEU A 315 8.57 -13.81 14.90
C LEU A 315 9.14 -14.59 16.08
N GLU A 316 10.39 -15.06 15.97
CA GLU A 316 11.02 -15.87 17.01
C GLU A 316 11.51 -14.99 18.17
N GLY A 317 10.93 -15.22 19.34
CA GLY A 317 11.21 -14.40 20.53
C GLY A 317 12.58 -14.67 21.16
N ASP A 318 13.17 -15.84 20.89
CA ASP A 318 14.53 -16.18 21.34
C ASP A 318 15.61 -15.72 20.32
N ASP A 319 15.19 -15.16 19.18
CA ASP A 319 16.09 -14.57 18.20
C ASP A 319 16.63 -13.23 18.70
N PRO A 320 17.97 -13.02 18.74
CA PRO A 320 18.56 -11.74 19.15
C PRO A 320 18.10 -10.53 18.33
N ASP A 321 17.66 -10.74 17.08
CA ASP A 321 17.17 -9.71 16.20
C ASP A 321 15.69 -9.32 16.46
N CYS A 322 14.96 -10.05 17.34
CA CYS A 322 13.59 -9.71 17.75
C CYS A 322 13.57 -8.57 18.77
N THR A 323 13.84 -7.37 18.31
CA THR A 323 14.00 -6.15 19.12
C THR A 323 12.91 -5.11 18.85
N ASP A 324 12.76 -4.12 19.75
CA ASP A 324 11.70 -3.10 19.68
C ASP A 324 11.74 -2.23 18.39
N ASP A 325 12.88 -2.17 17.70
CA ASP A 325 13.00 -1.44 16.43
C ASP A 325 12.29 -2.13 15.24
N LYS A 326 11.89 -3.39 15.42
CA LYS A 326 11.07 -4.15 14.46
C LYS A 326 9.57 -3.84 14.56
N ILE A 327 9.12 -3.15 15.62
CA ILE A 327 7.69 -2.83 15.85
C ILE A 327 7.14 -1.98 14.71
N GLY A 328 6.03 -2.44 14.11
CA GLY A 328 5.40 -1.81 12.95
C GLY A 328 6.05 -2.18 11.61
N GLY A 329 7.01 -3.08 11.61
CA GLY A 329 7.55 -3.72 10.42
C GLY A 329 6.53 -4.64 9.73
N HIS A 330 6.81 -5.01 8.49
CA HIS A 330 6.07 -6.05 7.79
C HIS A 330 6.99 -6.95 6.99
N VAL A 331 6.58 -8.20 6.83
CA VAL A 331 7.17 -9.17 5.90
C VAL A 331 6.04 -9.70 5.02
N GLY A 332 6.25 -9.67 3.72
CA GLY A 332 5.40 -10.37 2.75
C GLY A 332 6.17 -11.54 2.16
N ALA A 333 5.54 -12.69 2.11
CA ALA A 333 6.14 -13.89 1.56
C ALA A 333 5.27 -14.47 0.43
N GLU A 334 5.88 -15.25 -0.44
CA GLU A 334 5.19 -15.95 -1.51
C GLU A 334 5.78 -17.31 -1.76
N VAL A 335 4.94 -18.23 -2.25
CA VAL A 335 5.38 -19.52 -2.76
C VAL A 335 5.16 -19.54 -4.26
N ASN A 336 6.20 -19.80 -5.00
CA ASN A 336 6.19 -19.80 -6.47
C ASN A 336 6.48 -21.20 -7.00
N PHE A 337 5.57 -21.71 -7.85
CA PHE A 337 5.73 -22.97 -8.56
C PHE A 337 6.03 -22.71 -10.02
N ARG A 338 7.03 -23.38 -10.55
CA ARG A 338 7.44 -23.28 -11.96
C ARG A 338 7.77 -24.62 -12.57
N LEU A 339 7.53 -24.74 -13.86
CA LEU A 339 7.96 -25.91 -14.63
C LEU A 339 9.50 -26.02 -14.57
N LEU A 340 10.00 -27.20 -14.26
CA LEU A 340 11.42 -27.48 -14.37
C LEU A 340 11.69 -27.80 -15.86
N SER A 341 12.32 -26.84 -16.56
CA SER A 341 12.78 -27.08 -17.94
C SER A 341 14.08 -27.89 -17.92
N GLU A 342 14.12 -28.96 -18.73
CA GLU A 342 15.35 -29.71 -19.00
C GLU A 342 16.51 -28.80 -19.45
#